data_d615a42a62ad97570bdb14bf9248202a
#
_entry.id   d615a42a62ad97570bdb14bf9248202a
#
_cell.length_a   1.000
_cell.length_b   1.000
_cell.length_c   1.000
_cell.angle_alpha   90.00
_cell.angle_beta   90.00
_cell.angle_gamma   90.00
#
_symmetry.space_group_name_H-M   'P 1'
#
loop_
_entity.id
_entity.type
_entity.pdbx_description
1 polymer ?
#
loop_
_entity_poly.entity_id
_entity_poly.type
_entity_poly.pdbx_seq_one_letter_code
_entity_poly.pdbx_strand_id
1 'polypeptide(L)'
;MSNAALAADRSEARTASDRPEPMNTRHGKKQDRKFGTIIAPYLFVLPAFVIVFVFIVLAALNTFRLAFTDSTLLRPGKFVGFENFIKLFHDEYFLTALLNSTIYVICVVPFMVILPLILAYLVKGNSRIMGFFRTAFYMPVVMSAVLVGMIWTNLLDTAGLVNSVLKALKIISKPIPFLTDRWGVLFSSMFVTIWLGLGYYMVIYLTALANIDESLYEAASLDGAGPVRQFIYVTMPGVRSTMMLIMMLYTI
;
A
#
# COMPACT_ATOMS: atom_id res chain seq x y z
N MET A 1 -82.79 -17.59 24.25
CA MET A 1 -81.61 -18.31 24.78
C MET A 1 -80.52 -18.33 23.71
N SER A 2 -79.76 -17.24 23.52
CA SER A 2 -78.72 -17.31 22.45
C SER A 2 -77.53 -16.32 22.66
N ASN A 3 -77.68 -15.22 23.38
CA ASN A 3 -76.59 -14.25 23.44
C ASN A 3 -75.64 -14.41 24.66
N ALA A 4 -76.03 -15.11 25.69
CA ALA A 4 -75.18 -15.34 26.88
C ALA A 4 -74.11 -16.43 26.65
N ALA A 5 -74.46 -17.48 25.84
CA ALA A 5 -73.51 -18.55 25.53
C ALA A 5 -72.35 -18.05 24.60
N LEU A 6 -72.65 -17.15 23.67
CA LEU A 6 -71.63 -16.55 22.78
C LEU A 6 -70.71 -15.57 23.50
N ALA A 7 -71.13 -14.95 24.60
CA ALA A 7 -70.32 -14.05 25.40
C ALA A 7 -69.34 -14.84 26.31
N ALA A 8 -69.78 -15.97 26.84
CA ALA A 8 -68.95 -16.86 27.66
C ALA A 8 -67.82 -17.50 26.84
N ASP A 9 -68.11 -17.98 25.63
CA ASP A 9 -67.11 -18.58 24.72
C ASP A 9 -66.00 -17.57 24.28
N ARG A 10 -66.41 -16.31 24.10
CA ARG A 10 -65.43 -15.25 23.77
C ARG A 10 -64.57 -14.81 24.97
N SER A 11 -65.01 -14.99 26.22
CA SER A 11 -64.24 -14.68 27.40
C SER A 11 -63.18 -15.76 27.69
N GLU A 12 -63.51 -17.03 27.45
CA GLU A 12 -62.56 -18.14 27.59
C GLU A 12 -61.48 -18.13 26.49
N ALA A 13 -61.85 -17.75 25.25
CA ALA A 13 -60.89 -17.62 24.17
C ALA A 13 -59.86 -16.46 24.42
N ARG A 14 -60.28 -15.39 25.09
CA ARG A 14 -59.37 -14.27 25.45
C ARG A 14 -58.41 -14.62 26.59
N THR A 15 -58.82 -15.41 27.57
CA THR A 15 -57.94 -15.81 28.69
C THR A 15 -56.96 -16.91 28.28
N ALA A 16 -57.20 -17.66 27.23
CA ALA A 16 -56.26 -18.65 26.68
C ALA A 16 -55.13 -18.01 25.88
N SER A 17 -55.35 -16.81 25.29
CA SER A 17 -54.35 -16.05 24.51
C SER A 17 -53.33 -15.34 25.37
N ASP A 18 -53.57 -15.13 26.66
CA ASP A 18 -52.73 -14.35 27.57
C ASP A 18 -51.82 -15.22 28.48
N ARG A 19 -51.65 -16.51 28.12
CA ARG A 19 -50.61 -17.30 28.80
C ARG A 19 -49.26 -16.90 28.27
N PRO A 20 -48.35 -16.40 29.13
CA PRO A 20 -46.96 -16.14 28.71
C PRO A 20 -46.35 -17.46 28.21
N GLU A 21 -45.90 -17.48 26.98
CA GLU A 21 -45.11 -18.60 26.46
C GLU A 21 -43.98 -18.94 27.44
N PRO A 22 -43.71 -20.21 27.72
CA PRO A 22 -42.61 -20.58 28.59
C PRO A 22 -41.34 -20.07 27.94
N MET A 23 -40.66 -19.13 28.64
CA MET A 23 -39.39 -18.59 28.27
C MET A 23 -38.44 -19.78 28.02
N ASN A 24 -38.24 -20.12 26.76
CA ASN A 24 -37.32 -21.16 26.35
C ASN A 24 -35.91 -20.67 26.70
N THR A 25 -35.48 -20.88 27.92
CA THR A 25 -34.11 -20.77 28.37
C THR A 25 -33.31 -21.80 27.58
N ARG A 26 -32.93 -21.41 26.34
CA ARG A 26 -31.85 -22.08 25.63
C ARG A 26 -30.62 -22.01 26.53
N HIS A 27 -30.50 -23.01 27.38
CA HIS A 27 -29.23 -23.34 28.02
C HIS A 27 -28.22 -23.39 26.89
N GLY A 28 -27.36 -22.37 26.83
CA GLY A 28 -26.22 -22.35 25.94
C GLY A 28 -25.45 -23.65 26.20
N LYS A 29 -25.64 -24.67 25.36
CA LYS A 29 -24.75 -25.81 25.28
C LYS A 29 -23.36 -25.20 25.20
N LYS A 30 -22.60 -25.23 26.29
CA LYS A 30 -21.15 -25.11 26.23
C LYS A 30 -20.70 -26.14 25.23
N GLN A 31 -20.44 -25.66 24.03
CA GLN A 31 -19.88 -26.46 22.97
C GLN A 31 -18.49 -26.82 23.45
N ASP A 32 -18.34 -28.02 23.99
CA ASP A 32 -17.05 -28.60 24.28
C ASP A 32 -16.27 -28.50 22.97
N ARG A 33 -15.36 -27.52 22.91
CA ARG A 33 -14.49 -27.33 21.76
C ARG A 33 -13.66 -28.60 21.63
N LYS A 34 -14.14 -29.53 20.82
CA LYS A 34 -13.43 -30.78 20.54
C LYS A 34 -12.01 -30.39 20.13
N PHE A 35 -11.02 -31.02 20.73
CA PHE A 35 -9.59 -30.82 20.52
C PHE A 35 -9.22 -30.67 19.04
N GLY A 36 -9.93 -31.39 18.14
CA GLY A 36 -9.82 -31.25 16.69
C GLY A 36 -10.23 -29.89 16.12
N THR A 37 -11.16 -29.17 16.76
CA THR A 37 -11.59 -27.83 16.29
C THR A 37 -10.53 -26.76 16.57
N ILE A 38 -9.66 -26.99 17.56
CA ILE A 38 -8.56 -26.07 17.90
C ILE A 38 -7.34 -26.36 17.01
N ILE A 39 -7.07 -27.62 16.70
CA ILE A 39 -5.87 -28.03 15.92
C ILE A 39 -6.06 -27.88 14.41
N ALA A 40 -7.28 -28.05 13.90
CA ALA A 40 -7.55 -27.97 12.48
C ALA A 40 -7.02 -26.67 11.80
N PRO A 41 -7.23 -25.45 12.36
CA PRO A 41 -6.69 -24.24 11.74
C PRO A 41 -5.16 -24.24 11.64
N TYR A 42 -4.45 -24.76 12.65
CA TYR A 42 -2.99 -24.84 12.65
C TYR A 42 -2.48 -25.86 11.63
N LEU A 43 -3.18 -26.97 11.44
CA LEU A 43 -2.83 -27.98 10.44
C LEU A 43 -2.96 -27.43 9.01
N PHE A 44 -3.96 -26.57 8.75
CA PHE A 44 -4.10 -25.89 7.46
C PHE A 44 -3.02 -24.84 7.20
N VAL A 45 -2.54 -24.17 8.23
CA VAL A 45 -1.48 -23.15 8.10
C VAL A 45 -0.09 -23.79 8.09
N LEU A 46 0.07 -25.00 8.62
CA LEU A 46 1.35 -25.67 8.81
C LEU A 46 2.17 -25.79 7.50
N PRO A 47 1.62 -26.20 6.34
CA PRO A 47 2.41 -26.30 5.11
C PRO A 47 3.01 -24.94 4.70
N ALA A 48 2.21 -23.87 4.77
CA ALA A 48 2.69 -22.52 4.46
C ALA A 48 3.75 -22.06 5.49
N PHE A 49 3.52 -22.35 6.76
CA PHE A 49 4.47 -22.03 7.83
C PHE A 49 5.81 -22.78 7.65
N VAL A 50 5.80 -24.06 7.28
CA VAL A 50 7.02 -24.84 7.02
C VAL A 50 7.80 -24.22 5.86
N ILE A 51 7.14 -23.86 4.75
CA ILE A 51 7.80 -23.22 3.61
C ILE A 51 8.46 -21.90 4.05
N VAL A 52 7.72 -21.03 4.72
CA VAL A 52 8.24 -19.74 5.22
C VAL A 52 9.40 -19.99 6.20
N PHE A 53 9.26 -20.92 7.13
CA PHE A 53 10.30 -21.21 8.12
C PHE A 53 11.58 -21.71 7.46
N VAL A 54 11.48 -22.68 6.55
CA VAL A 54 12.66 -23.28 5.89
C VAL A 54 13.33 -22.28 4.94
N PHE A 55 12.55 -21.62 4.07
CA PHE A 55 13.14 -20.81 3.00
C PHE A 55 13.41 -19.35 3.42
N ILE A 56 12.74 -18.85 4.44
CA ILE A 56 12.95 -17.47 4.91
C ILE A 56 13.70 -17.47 6.24
N VAL A 57 13.16 -18.11 7.28
CA VAL A 57 13.73 -18.00 8.63
C VAL A 57 15.10 -18.68 8.72
N LEU A 58 15.21 -19.94 8.28
CA LEU A 58 16.50 -20.65 8.31
C LEU A 58 17.53 -20.00 7.38
N ALA A 59 17.12 -19.51 6.20
CA ALA A 59 18.02 -18.80 5.30
C ALA A 59 18.50 -17.47 5.93
N ALA A 60 17.61 -16.70 6.56
CA ALA A 60 17.98 -15.48 7.27
C ALA A 60 18.95 -15.75 8.44
N LEU A 61 18.68 -16.78 9.25
CA LEU A 61 19.58 -17.18 10.34
C LEU A 61 20.96 -17.60 9.83
N ASN A 62 21.00 -18.34 8.71
CA ASN A 62 22.25 -18.73 8.10
C ASN A 62 23.01 -17.51 7.53
N THR A 63 22.33 -16.58 6.87
CA THR A 63 22.92 -15.32 6.40
C THR A 63 23.49 -14.52 7.57
N PHE A 64 22.73 -14.41 8.67
CA PHE A 64 23.21 -13.75 9.88
C PHE A 64 24.49 -14.40 10.43
N ARG A 65 24.54 -15.74 10.49
CA ARG A 65 25.75 -16.47 10.87
C ARG A 65 26.92 -16.21 9.91
N LEU A 66 26.65 -16.22 8.60
CA LEU A 66 27.68 -15.97 7.57
C LEU A 66 28.28 -14.56 7.66
N ALA A 67 27.49 -13.56 8.08
CA ALA A 67 27.98 -12.20 8.26
C ALA A 67 29.18 -12.08 9.23
N PHE A 68 29.30 -13.01 10.18
CA PHE A 68 30.38 -13.07 11.17
C PHE A 68 31.49 -14.07 10.81
N THR A 69 31.44 -14.65 9.61
CA THR A 69 32.41 -15.67 9.17
C THR A 69 33.09 -15.24 7.88
N ASP A 70 34.35 -15.70 7.68
CA ASP A 70 35.07 -15.55 6.41
C ASP A 70 34.76 -16.75 5.49
N SER A 71 33.44 -16.99 5.28
CA SER A 71 32.96 -18.07 4.42
C SER A 71 32.88 -17.60 2.98
N THR A 72 33.36 -18.43 2.07
CA THR A 72 33.10 -18.29 0.63
C THR A 72 32.24 -19.47 0.16
N LEU A 73 31.66 -19.36 -1.04
CA LEU A 73 30.86 -20.45 -1.64
C LEU A 73 31.61 -21.80 -1.69
N LEU A 74 32.94 -21.78 -1.69
CA LEU A 74 33.79 -22.95 -1.87
C LEU A 74 34.52 -23.39 -0.60
N ARG A 75 34.51 -22.58 0.47
CA ARG A 75 35.24 -22.87 1.71
C ARG A 75 34.40 -22.52 2.94
N PRO A 76 34.27 -23.45 3.90
CA PRO A 76 33.73 -23.13 5.20
C PRO A 76 34.66 -22.13 5.88
N GLY A 77 34.12 -20.98 6.29
CA GLY A 77 34.88 -19.91 6.89
C GLY A 77 35.09 -20.08 8.38
N LYS A 78 36.09 -19.37 8.89
CA LYS A 78 36.31 -19.21 10.34
C LYS A 78 35.49 -18.04 10.85
N PHE A 79 35.20 -18.05 12.14
CA PHE A 79 34.55 -16.91 12.79
C PHE A 79 35.53 -15.72 12.85
N VAL A 80 35.15 -14.60 12.25
CA VAL A 80 35.98 -13.38 12.15
C VAL A 80 35.36 -12.19 12.92
N GLY A 81 34.27 -12.41 13.65
CA GLY A 81 33.60 -11.36 14.40
C GLY A 81 33.11 -10.23 13.49
N PHE A 82 33.45 -8.99 13.80
CA PHE A 82 32.97 -7.77 13.10
C PHE A 82 33.87 -7.35 11.92
N GLU A 83 34.87 -8.13 11.54
CA GLU A 83 35.82 -7.76 10.48
C GLU A 83 35.12 -7.47 9.14
N ASN A 84 34.10 -8.26 8.78
CA ASN A 84 33.31 -8.03 7.57
C ASN A 84 32.59 -6.69 7.59
N PHE A 85 32.06 -6.28 8.74
CA PHE A 85 31.38 -4.98 8.90
C PHE A 85 32.39 -3.83 8.80
N ILE A 86 33.58 -3.98 9.37
CA ILE A 86 34.65 -2.97 9.25
C ILE A 86 35.05 -2.81 7.79
N LYS A 87 35.28 -3.91 7.07
CA LYS A 87 35.57 -3.88 5.63
C LYS A 87 34.47 -3.20 4.83
N LEU A 88 33.20 -3.48 5.15
CA LEU A 88 32.04 -2.92 4.47
C LEU A 88 31.98 -1.39 4.57
N PHE A 89 32.28 -0.83 5.75
CA PHE A 89 32.31 0.63 5.95
C PHE A 89 33.51 1.32 5.30
N HIS A 90 34.50 0.57 4.81
CA HIS A 90 35.64 1.09 4.03
C HIS A 90 35.48 0.79 2.53
N ASP A 91 34.42 0.11 2.13
CA ASP A 91 34.13 -0.19 0.72
C ASP A 91 33.42 1.00 0.05
N GLU A 92 34.09 1.61 -0.92
CA GLU A 92 33.54 2.76 -1.67
C GLU A 92 32.25 2.42 -2.42
N TYR A 93 32.09 1.18 -2.91
CA TYR A 93 30.87 0.75 -3.58
C TYR A 93 29.71 0.68 -2.62
N PHE A 94 29.92 0.15 -1.42
CA PHE A 94 28.91 0.10 -0.38
C PHE A 94 28.48 1.50 0.07
N LEU A 95 29.42 2.38 0.35
CA LEU A 95 29.14 3.77 0.77
C LEU A 95 28.39 4.54 -0.32
N THR A 96 28.79 4.33 -1.58
CA THR A 96 28.10 4.91 -2.73
C THR A 96 26.67 4.36 -2.88
N ALA A 97 26.47 3.06 -2.72
CA ALA A 97 25.15 2.45 -2.76
C ALA A 97 24.26 2.95 -1.62
N LEU A 98 24.81 3.05 -0.41
CA LEU A 98 24.11 3.58 0.77
C LEU A 98 23.66 5.03 0.55
N LEU A 99 24.55 5.87 0.02
CA LEU A 99 24.24 7.26 -0.32
C LEU A 99 23.14 7.34 -1.39
N ASN A 100 23.25 6.55 -2.46
CA ASN A 100 22.24 6.53 -3.53
C ASN A 100 20.89 6.07 -3.01
N SER A 101 20.84 5.02 -2.17
CA SER A 101 19.60 4.52 -1.55
C SER A 101 18.98 5.57 -0.63
N THR A 102 19.80 6.26 0.16
CA THR A 102 19.34 7.33 1.06
C THR A 102 18.73 8.49 0.26
N ILE A 103 19.42 8.95 -0.79
CA ILE A 103 18.91 10.02 -1.68
C ILE A 103 17.61 9.55 -2.36
N TYR A 104 17.57 8.28 -2.81
CA TYR A 104 16.39 7.71 -3.44
C TYR A 104 15.17 7.76 -2.51
N VAL A 105 15.31 7.30 -1.28
CA VAL A 105 14.22 7.32 -0.29
C VAL A 105 13.79 8.76 0.02
N ILE A 106 14.73 9.66 0.30
CA ILE A 106 14.43 11.06 0.62
C ILE A 106 13.72 11.77 -0.54
N CYS A 107 14.06 11.45 -1.78
CA CYS A 107 13.43 12.06 -2.94
C CYS A 107 12.09 11.37 -3.29
N VAL A 108 12.05 10.03 -3.39
CA VAL A 108 10.89 9.32 -3.90
C VAL A 108 9.73 9.33 -2.91
N VAL A 109 10.00 9.11 -1.61
CA VAL A 109 8.94 8.96 -0.61
C VAL A 109 8.01 10.18 -0.52
N PRO A 110 8.51 11.44 -0.41
CA PRO A 110 7.65 12.60 -0.38
C PRO A 110 6.78 12.75 -1.63
N PHE A 111 7.35 12.49 -2.82
CA PHE A 111 6.59 12.56 -4.06
C PHE A 111 5.52 11.47 -4.13
N MET A 112 5.82 10.25 -3.67
CA MET A 112 4.87 9.14 -3.65
C MET A 112 3.77 9.29 -2.61
N VAL A 113 3.98 10.09 -1.57
CA VAL A 113 2.94 10.42 -0.59
C VAL A 113 2.06 11.58 -1.10
N ILE A 114 2.67 12.62 -1.68
CA ILE A 114 1.97 13.87 -1.98
C ILE A 114 1.33 13.86 -3.37
N LEU A 115 2.05 13.45 -4.43
CA LEU A 115 1.53 13.55 -5.81
C LEU A 115 0.28 12.67 -6.04
N PRO A 116 0.23 11.40 -5.59
CA PRO A 116 -0.97 10.59 -5.75
C PRO A 116 -2.16 11.15 -4.96
N LEU A 117 -1.93 11.79 -3.80
CA LEU A 117 -2.98 12.45 -3.03
C LEU A 117 -3.55 13.64 -3.78
N ILE A 118 -2.69 14.48 -4.36
CA ILE A 118 -3.12 15.62 -5.19
C ILE A 118 -3.93 15.11 -6.38
N LEU A 119 -3.43 14.09 -7.09
CA LEU A 119 -4.15 13.50 -8.22
C LEU A 119 -5.51 12.93 -7.79
N ALA A 120 -5.56 12.18 -6.69
CA ALA A 120 -6.81 11.64 -6.15
C ALA A 120 -7.81 12.76 -5.82
N TYR A 121 -7.34 13.84 -5.20
CA TYR A 121 -8.18 15.01 -4.87
C TYR A 121 -8.74 15.67 -6.14
N LEU A 122 -7.94 15.82 -7.20
CA LEU A 122 -8.35 16.41 -8.46
C LEU A 122 -9.38 15.54 -9.22
N VAL A 123 -9.24 14.20 -9.13
CA VAL A 123 -10.10 13.27 -9.86
C VAL A 123 -11.19 12.60 -9.01
N LYS A 124 -11.45 13.08 -7.79
CA LYS A 124 -12.44 12.50 -6.86
C LYS A 124 -13.89 12.59 -7.33
N GLY A 125 -14.21 13.45 -8.32
CA GLY A 125 -15.57 13.65 -8.82
C GLY A 125 -16.10 12.48 -9.68
N ASN A 126 -17.41 12.47 -9.93
CA ASN A 126 -18.10 11.40 -10.69
C ASN A 126 -18.29 11.70 -12.19
N SER A 127 -17.59 12.67 -12.76
CA SER A 127 -17.70 12.98 -14.18
C SER A 127 -16.97 11.93 -15.06
N ARG A 128 -17.43 11.77 -16.31
CA ARG A 128 -16.78 10.89 -17.30
C ARG A 128 -15.33 11.28 -17.56
N ILE A 129 -15.03 12.58 -17.52
CA ILE A 129 -13.68 13.11 -17.70
C ILE A 129 -12.76 12.64 -16.56
N MET A 130 -13.23 12.69 -15.31
CA MET A 130 -12.46 12.20 -14.16
C MET A 130 -12.26 10.69 -14.22
N GLY A 131 -13.25 9.93 -14.68
CA GLY A 131 -13.11 8.51 -14.96
C GLY A 131 -12.01 8.22 -15.98
N PHE A 132 -11.94 8.99 -17.06
CA PHE A 132 -10.88 8.89 -18.06
C PHE A 132 -9.50 9.15 -17.44
N PHE A 133 -9.32 10.23 -16.67
CA PHE A 133 -8.05 10.50 -16.01
C PHE A 133 -7.64 9.43 -15.01
N ARG A 134 -8.58 8.87 -14.23
CA ARG A 134 -8.29 7.73 -13.34
C ARG A 134 -7.73 6.55 -14.12
N THR A 135 -8.36 6.20 -15.24
CA THR A 135 -7.89 5.10 -16.11
C THR A 135 -6.54 5.41 -16.72
N ALA A 136 -6.33 6.62 -17.23
CA ALA A 136 -5.08 7.04 -17.84
C ALA A 136 -3.90 6.99 -16.85
N PHE A 137 -4.07 7.49 -15.61
CA PHE A 137 -3.05 7.41 -14.57
C PHE A 137 -2.83 5.99 -14.04
N TYR A 138 -3.84 5.12 -14.08
CA TYR A 138 -3.71 3.74 -13.66
C TYR A 138 -3.10 2.83 -14.73
N MET A 139 -3.14 3.24 -16.00
CA MET A 139 -2.65 2.44 -17.12
C MET A 139 -1.20 1.94 -16.95
N PRO A 140 -0.23 2.76 -16.47
CA PRO A 140 1.14 2.31 -16.25
C PRO A 140 1.24 1.13 -15.26
N VAL A 141 0.37 1.07 -14.27
CA VAL A 141 0.38 0.05 -13.20
C VAL A 141 0.16 -1.36 -13.74
N VAL A 142 -0.64 -1.51 -14.80
CA VAL A 142 -0.96 -2.80 -15.41
C VAL A 142 0.03 -3.25 -16.48
N MET A 143 1.01 -2.40 -16.80
CA MET A 143 2.05 -2.74 -17.78
C MET A 143 3.09 -3.68 -17.16
N SER A 144 3.62 -4.59 -17.96
CA SER A 144 4.76 -5.42 -17.54
C SER A 144 5.98 -4.55 -17.23
N ALA A 145 6.67 -4.83 -16.12
CA ALA A 145 7.90 -4.12 -15.75
C ALA A 145 8.98 -4.18 -16.84
N VAL A 146 9.06 -5.31 -17.57
CA VAL A 146 9.99 -5.47 -18.70
C VAL A 146 9.64 -4.49 -19.84
N LEU A 147 8.37 -4.41 -20.18
CA LEU A 147 7.90 -3.49 -21.23
C LEU A 147 8.17 -2.03 -20.83
N VAL A 148 7.87 -1.67 -19.60
CA VAL A 148 8.17 -0.33 -19.06
C VAL A 148 9.66 -0.03 -19.13
N GLY A 149 10.50 -0.97 -18.70
CA GLY A 149 11.96 -0.83 -18.79
C GLY A 149 12.43 -0.59 -20.22
N MET A 150 11.94 -1.39 -21.18
CA MET A 150 12.29 -1.22 -22.60
C MET A 150 11.85 0.15 -23.16
N ILE A 151 10.64 0.58 -22.85
CA ILE A 151 10.12 1.89 -23.29
C ILE A 151 10.99 3.02 -22.76
N TRP A 152 11.24 3.05 -21.44
CA TRP A 152 12.01 4.12 -20.81
C TRP A 152 13.48 4.11 -21.20
N THR A 153 14.09 2.93 -21.41
CA THR A 153 15.45 2.84 -21.94
C THR A 153 15.55 3.48 -23.30
N ASN A 154 14.61 3.22 -24.22
CA ASN A 154 14.60 3.85 -25.53
C ASN A 154 14.28 5.36 -25.49
N LEU A 155 13.38 5.79 -24.59
CA LEU A 155 13.02 7.21 -24.48
C LEU A 155 14.16 8.05 -23.89
N LEU A 156 14.90 7.50 -22.92
CA LEU A 156 15.98 8.17 -22.19
C LEU A 156 17.38 7.96 -22.81
N ASP A 157 17.46 7.19 -23.89
CA ASP A 157 18.71 7.04 -24.65
C ASP A 157 19.28 8.40 -25.09
N THR A 158 20.59 8.46 -25.32
CA THR A 158 21.25 9.68 -25.81
C THR A 158 20.70 10.16 -27.15
N ALA A 159 20.31 9.24 -28.03
CA ALA A 159 19.60 9.49 -29.28
C ALA A 159 18.08 9.37 -29.15
N GLY A 160 17.56 9.17 -27.93
CA GLY A 160 16.15 8.93 -27.64
C GLY A 160 15.26 10.16 -27.79
N LEU A 161 13.94 9.91 -27.69
CA LEU A 161 12.92 10.94 -27.91
C LEU A 161 13.06 12.11 -26.92
N VAL A 162 13.37 11.84 -25.64
CA VAL A 162 13.49 12.89 -24.60
C VAL A 162 14.60 13.87 -24.97
N ASN A 163 15.80 13.38 -25.28
CA ASN A 163 16.91 14.22 -25.72
C ASN A 163 16.60 14.96 -27.04
N SER A 164 15.93 14.31 -27.98
CA SER A 164 15.55 14.90 -29.25
C SER A 164 14.57 16.08 -29.08
N VAL A 165 13.56 15.91 -28.22
CA VAL A 165 12.58 16.96 -27.88
C VAL A 165 13.25 18.12 -27.15
N LEU A 166 14.06 17.85 -26.12
CA LEU A 166 14.79 18.89 -25.36
C LEU A 166 15.73 19.71 -26.27
N LYS A 167 16.37 19.06 -27.24
CA LYS A 167 17.24 19.71 -28.23
C LYS A 167 16.42 20.55 -29.22
N ALA A 168 15.29 20.03 -29.69
CA ALA A 168 14.39 20.77 -30.60
C ALA A 168 13.81 22.03 -29.92
N LEU A 169 13.48 21.95 -28.63
CA LEU A 169 13.04 23.09 -27.83
C LEU A 169 14.17 24.04 -27.44
N LYS A 170 15.44 23.76 -27.86
CA LYS A 170 16.64 24.53 -27.50
C LYS A 170 16.90 24.65 -26.00
N ILE A 171 16.38 23.72 -25.20
CA ILE A 171 16.62 23.66 -23.75
C ILE A 171 18.02 23.14 -23.45
N ILE A 172 18.50 22.20 -24.28
CA ILE A 172 19.85 21.62 -24.17
C ILE A 172 20.60 21.77 -25.49
N SER A 173 21.92 21.93 -25.39
CA SER A 173 22.83 21.96 -26.57
C SER A 173 23.46 20.59 -26.84
N LYS A 174 23.70 19.80 -25.78
CA LYS A 174 24.26 18.44 -25.86
C LYS A 174 23.30 17.44 -25.25
N PRO A 175 23.25 16.19 -25.75
CA PRO A 175 22.43 15.16 -25.15
C PRO A 175 22.79 14.91 -23.70
N ILE A 176 21.80 14.70 -22.85
CA ILE A 176 21.96 14.36 -21.43
C ILE A 176 22.15 12.84 -21.34
N PRO A 177 23.21 12.35 -20.65
CA PRO A 177 23.48 10.91 -20.49
C PRO A 177 22.63 10.31 -19.36
N PHE A 178 21.31 10.26 -19.55
CA PHE A 178 20.35 9.78 -18.54
C PHE A 178 20.62 8.37 -18.02
N LEU A 179 21.18 7.49 -18.87
CA LEU A 179 21.37 6.07 -18.56
C LEU A 179 22.83 5.66 -18.37
N THR A 180 23.79 6.57 -18.59
CA THR A 180 25.23 6.26 -18.53
C THR A 180 25.95 7.03 -17.44
N ASP A 181 25.37 8.12 -16.93
CA ASP A 181 25.90 8.87 -15.80
C ASP A 181 25.23 8.43 -14.50
N ARG A 182 25.99 8.39 -13.41
CA ARG A 182 25.51 7.97 -12.07
C ARG A 182 24.25 8.73 -11.64
N TRP A 183 24.30 10.06 -11.74
CA TRP A 183 23.16 10.91 -11.34
C TRP A 183 22.00 10.80 -12.33
N GLY A 184 22.33 10.71 -13.62
CA GLY A 184 21.34 10.49 -14.68
C GLY A 184 20.53 9.24 -14.44
N VAL A 185 21.19 8.10 -14.20
CA VAL A 185 20.53 6.82 -13.89
C VAL A 185 19.69 6.92 -12.62
N LEU A 186 20.23 7.54 -11.55
CA LEU A 186 19.55 7.65 -10.27
C LEU A 186 18.24 8.46 -10.41
N PHE A 187 18.28 9.65 -11.01
CA PHE A 187 17.10 10.48 -11.19
C PHE A 187 16.11 9.90 -12.20
N SER A 188 16.61 9.25 -13.27
CA SER A 188 15.75 8.57 -14.23
C SER A 188 14.98 7.42 -13.59
N SER A 189 15.63 6.61 -12.77
CA SER A 189 14.97 5.52 -12.05
C SER A 189 13.94 6.03 -11.04
N MET A 190 14.24 7.11 -10.30
CA MET A 190 13.27 7.76 -9.41
C MET A 190 12.04 8.24 -10.17
N PHE A 191 12.24 8.91 -11.30
CA PHE A 191 11.15 9.41 -12.13
C PHE A 191 10.25 8.27 -12.63
N VAL A 192 10.84 7.20 -13.17
CA VAL A 192 10.09 6.03 -13.65
C VAL A 192 9.32 5.36 -12.51
N THR A 193 9.93 5.23 -11.34
CA THR A 193 9.27 4.67 -10.15
C THR A 193 8.07 5.52 -9.71
N ILE A 194 8.25 6.84 -9.64
CA ILE A 194 7.16 7.76 -9.30
C ILE A 194 6.04 7.63 -10.33
N TRP A 195 6.36 7.69 -11.62
CA TRP A 195 5.38 7.57 -12.70
C TRP A 195 4.56 6.27 -12.64
N LEU A 196 5.22 5.12 -12.40
CA LEU A 196 4.56 3.83 -12.22
C LEU A 196 3.65 3.80 -10.99
N GLY A 197 4.10 4.36 -9.88
CA GLY A 197 3.38 4.29 -8.61
C GLY A 197 2.20 5.25 -8.50
N LEU A 198 2.20 6.37 -9.25
CA LEU A 198 1.18 7.42 -9.15
C LEU A 198 -0.24 6.87 -9.21
N GLY A 199 -0.55 6.03 -10.20
CA GLY A 199 -1.89 5.48 -10.41
C GLY A 199 -2.33 4.54 -9.29
N TYR A 200 -1.45 3.68 -8.82
CA TYR A 200 -1.75 2.74 -7.76
C TYR A 200 -2.11 3.44 -6.44
N TYR A 201 -1.25 4.36 -6.00
CA TYR A 201 -1.49 5.09 -4.76
C TYR A 201 -2.61 6.13 -4.88
N MET A 202 -2.84 6.69 -6.08
CA MET A 202 -4.02 7.51 -6.35
C MET A 202 -5.32 6.76 -6.06
N VAL A 203 -5.44 5.48 -6.47
CA VAL A 203 -6.64 4.67 -6.19
C VAL A 203 -6.78 4.40 -4.70
N ILE A 204 -5.69 4.13 -3.98
CA ILE A 204 -5.72 3.98 -2.52
C ILE A 204 -6.21 5.26 -1.85
N TYR A 205 -5.72 6.42 -2.29
CA TYR A 205 -6.21 7.71 -1.76
C TYR A 205 -7.67 7.99 -2.12
N LEU A 206 -8.14 7.60 -3.32
CA LEU A 206 -9.55 7.77 -3.69
C LEU A 206 -10.48 7.03 -2.72
N THR A 207 -10.11 5.82 -2.30
CA THR A 207 -10.89 5.07 -1.30
C THR A 207 -10.83 5.74 0.08
N ALA A 208 -9.68 6.27 0.47
CA ALA A 208 -9.54 7.00 1.73
C ALA A 208 -10.34 8.32 1.72
N LEU A 209 -10.32 9.06 0.60
CA LEU A 209 -11.08 10.30 0.42
C LEU A 209 -12.59 10.08 0.47
N ALA A 210 -13.07 8.93 -0.01
CA ALA A 210 -14.49 8.57 0.04
C ALA A 210 -15.01 8.33 1.48
N ASN A 211 -14.12 8.10 2.44
CA ASN A 211 -14.47 7.91 3.85
C ASN A 211 -14.46 9.22 4.67
N ILE A 212 -14.08 10.34 4.07
CA ILE A 212 -14.15 11.65 4.73
C ILE A 212 -15.59 12.15 4.65
N ASP A 213 -16.15 12.55 5.79
CA ASP A 213 -17.51 13.09 5.86
C ASP A 213 -17.61 14.41 5.06
N GLU A 214 -18.60 14.49 4.18
CA GLU A 214 -18.82 15.64 3.31
C GLU A 214 -19.18 16.89 4.13
N SER A 215 -19.80 16.72 5.29
CA SER A 215 -20.12 17.79 6.23
C SER A 215 -18.90 18.60 6.66
N LEU A 216 -17.71 18.00 6.71
CA LEU A 216 -16.45 18.71 7.02
C LEU A 216 -16.06 19.70 5.91
N TYR A 217 -16.30 19.34 4.65
CA TYR A 217 -16.07 20.24 3.53
C TYR A 217 -17.10 21.35 3.47
N GLU A 218 -18.38 21.05 3.79
CA GLU A 218 -19.45 22.04 3.88
C GLU A 218 -19.17 23.05 4.99
N ALA A 219 -18.82 22.58 6.19
CA ALA A 219 -18.45 23.46 7.31
C ALA A 219 -17.26 24.36 6.96
N ALA A 220 -16.20 23.78 6.38
CA ALA A 220 -15.04 24.57 5.93
C ALA A 220 -15.41 25.60 4.86
N SER A 221 -16.38 25.30 3.99
CA SER A 221 -16.88 26.24 2.98
C SER A 221 -17.65 27.40 3.62
N LEU A 222 -18.45 27.13 4.66
CA LEU A 222 -19.17 28.15 5.42
C LEU A 222 -18.19 29.07 6.17
N ASP A 223 -17.07 28.54 6.62
CA ASP A 223 -15.97 29.32 7.22
C ASP A 223 -15.12 30.09 6.18
N GLY A 224 -15.49 30.07 4.90
CA GLY A 224 -14.79 30.75 3.83
C GLY A 224 -13.47 30.08 3.39
N ALA A 225 -13.27 28.78 3.68
CA ALA A 225 -12.10 28.07 3.23
C ALA A 225 -12.20 27.72 1.74
N GLY A 226 -11.28 28.27 0.94
CA GLY A 226 -11.12 27.90 -0.46
C GLY A 226 -10.52 26.47 -0.64
N PRO A 227 -10.47 25.95 -1.89
CA PRO A 227 -10.05 24.56 -2.17
C PRO A 227 -8.69 24.16 -1.58
N VAL A 228 -7.72 25.07 -1.61
CA VAL A 228 -6.38 24.82 -1.05
C VAL A 228 -6.43 24.69 0.48
N ARG A 229 -7.21 25.53 1.17
CA ARG A 229 -7.40 25.42 2.61
C ARG A 229 -8.13 24.15 2.99
N GLN A 230 -9.17 23.77 2.26
CA GLN A 230 -9.88 22.50 2.44
C GLN A 230 -8.94 21.30 2.23
N PHE A 231 -8.06 21.35 1.23
CA PHE A 231 -7.06 20.30 1.01
C PHE A 231 -6.11 20.17 2.20
N ILE A 232 -5.58 21.27 2.72
CA ILE A 232 -4.59 21.25 3.81
C ILE A 232 -5.24 20.91 5.16
N TYR A 233 -6.40 21.47 5.48
CA TYR A 233 -6.99 21.39 6.81
C TYR A 233 -8.08 20.31 6.97
N VAL A 234 -8.66 19.82 5.87
CA VAL A 234 -9.67 18.74 5.89
C VAL A 234 -9.12 17.48 5.25
N THR A 235 -8.66 17.57 4.00
CA THR A 235 -8.25 16.40 3.22
C THR A 235 -7.00 15.75 3.79
N MET A 236 -5.89 16.46 3.95
CA MET A 236 -4.63 15.89 4.44
C MET A 236 -4.76 15.26 5.83
N PRO A 237 -5.39 15.91 6.83
CA PRO A 237 -5.61 15.27 8.13
C PRO A 237 -6.54 14.04 8.03
N GLY A 238 -7.60 14.11 7.21
CA GLY A 238 -8.55 13.01 7.02
C GLY A 238 -7.93 11.74 6.44
N VAL A 239 -6.89 11.87 5.61
CA VAL A 239 -6.19 10.71 5.02
C VAL A 239 -4.83 10.43 5.68
N ARG A 240 -4.53 10.99 6.85
CA ARG A 240 -3.25 10.86 7.53
C ARG A 240 -2.80 9.39 7.71
N SER A 241 -3.72 8.51 8.07
CA SER A 241 -3.43 7.08 8.25
C SER A 241 -2.95 6.44 6.94
N THR A 242 -3.59 6.80 5.82
CA THR A 242 -3.20 6.33 4.49
C THR A 242 -1.86 6.91 4.06
N MET A 243 -1.59 8.18 4.36
CA MET A 243 -0.28 8.80 4.11
C MET A 243 0.84 8.07 4.85
N MET A 244 0.64 7.75 6.13
CA MET A 244 1.60 6.98 6.94
C MET A 244 1.81 5.57 6.38
N LEU A 245 0.74 4.90 5.96
CA LEU A 245 0.83 3.57 5.35
C LEU A 245 1.67 3.60 4.08
N ILE A 246 1.43 4.55 3.18
CA ILE A 246 2.19 4.69 1.93
C ILE A 246 3.65 5.04 2.23
N MET A 247 3.90 5.93 3.18
CA MET A 247 5.26 6.27 3.62
C MET A 247 6.00 5.02 4.11
N MET A 248 5.38 4.19 4.96
CA MET A 248 5.97 2.94 5.44
C MET A 248 6.27 1.97 4.29
N LEU A 249 5.33 1.78 3.35
CA LEU A 249 5.51 0.86 2.22
C LEU A 249 6.67 1.24 1.29
N TYR A 250 7.02 2.52 1.22
CA TYR A 250 8.14 3.00 0.39
C TYR A 250 9.47 3.11 1.14
N THR A 251 9.46 3.02 2.46
CA THR A 251 10.68 3.10 3.27
C THR A 251 11.25 1.70 3.57
N ILE A 252 10.42 0.66 3.44
CA ILE A 252 10.82 -0.75 3.59
C ILE A 252 11.37 -1.29 2.28
#